data_f82dfc2695d8d2f8bee347603e908743
#
_entry.id   f82dfc2695d8d2f8bee347603e908743
#
_cell.length_a   1.000
_cell.length_b   1.000
_cell.length_c   1.000
_cell.angle_alpha   90.00
_cell.angle_beta   90.00
_cell.angle_gamma   90.00
#
_symmetry.space_group_name_H-M   'P 1'
#
loop_
_entity.id
_entity.type
_entity.pdbx_description
1 polymer ?
#
loop_
_entity_poly.entity_id
_entity_poly.type
_entity_poly.pdbx_seq_one_letter_code
_entity_poly.pdbx_strand_id
1 'polypeptide(L)'
;MRQEKLTATYKKALNSDQYTSAKPYVKVNPYGTSPLSALVLFKTDTATKVTVEVVGKTAKTSIKSEVGKTYTKSHTISVLGLYANYQNKVRLTLTDEAGHKTYQTIIVKTAALPKAIASMSLKVKKADKTQMSIGNSSLTFLVRSTQYPVGVDADGEIRWYSTNYVQHIFKVLSNGHLLYLTKPDNKDLVYNDLLETDFMGRVYREYQFSTETRNNESANDKTETTIIHHDAIKLPNHNLLLTVSDGGSKYVEDTMVELSRKTGKVVKVIDLKRLLPAALYETYKATKRSDGKLDWFHQNSIDYDTSDDSIVISSRNQDLVMKLDYKTSKIKWLFSSKSASKWPLKYRKLLLKAADSQTTFTGGQHAATIWPTGEADQKQLVLFNNNMAVSNGDQKTSGKYSEGVSYLIDEQDKTIKKTWSYGKTLGKTNFSEVIGCTRKLTNGNYLIDFDFNDQGKISHIVEVDPKTNKEVYNLTFTNFTTIGYAYRAERFSLYSQNYQFKL
;
A
#
# COMPACT_ATOMS: atom_id res chain seq x y z
N MET A 1 -9.76 4.27 -25.33
CA MET A 1 -9.92 3.54 -26.63
C MET A 1 -9.78 2.01 -26.49
N ARG A 2 -8.64 1.43 -26.08
CA ARG A 2 -8.49 -0.05 -26.01
C ARG A 2 -9.44 -0.70 -25.00
N GLN A 3 -9.52 -0.17 -23.80
CA GLN A 3 -10.34 -0.70 -22.72
C GLN A 3 -11.85 -0.58 -22.98
N GLU A 4 -12.29 0.49 -23.64
CA GLU A 4 -13.68 0.67 -24.06
C GLU A 4 -14.11 -0.38 -25.10
N LYS A 5 -13.23 -0.67 -26.09
CA LYS A 5 -13.47 -1.74 -27.06
C LYS A 5 -13.59 -3.11 -26.37
N LEU A 6 -12.75 -3.42 -25.39
CA LEU A 6 -12.84 -4.65 -24.61
C LEU A 6 -14.15 -4.70 -23.82
N THR A 7 -14.53 -3.63 -23.16
CA THR A 7 -15.79 -3.53 -22.41
C THR A 7 -17.01 -3.72 -23.33
N ALA A 8 -17.00 -3.13 -24.51
CA ALA A 8 -18.06 -3.32 -25.52
C ALA A 8 -18.15 -4.79 -25.97
N THR A 9 -17.01 -5.45 -26.18
CA THR A 9 -16.96 -6.89 -26.51
C THR A 9 -17.57 -7.74 -25.39
N TYR A 10 -17.24 -7.45 -24.13
CA TYR A 10 -17.79 -8.17 -22.99
C TYR A 10 -19.29 -7.94 -22.79
N LYS A 11 -19.77 -6.71 -22.99
CA LYS A 11 -21.21 -6.41 -22.99
C LYS A 11 -21.96 -7.16 -24.08
N LYS A 12 -21.40 -7.27 -25.29
CA LYS A 12 -21.96 -8.08 -26.38
C LYS A 12 -22.04 -9.56 -25.97
N ALA A 13 -20.98 -10.10 -25.35
CA ALA A 13 -20.97 -11.47 -24.86
C ALA A 13 -22.01 -11.69 -23.76
N LEU A 14 -22.15 -10.79 -22.79
CA LEU A 14 -23.13 -10.88 -21.71
C LEU A 14 -24.58 -10.86 -22.22
N ASN A 15 -24.83 -10.11 -23.30
CA ASN A 15 -26.16 -10.01 -23.90
C ASN A 15 -26.54 -11.22 -24.78
N SER A 16 -25.55 -12.03 -25.14
CA SER A 16 -25.78 -13.26 -25.93
C SER A 16 -26.40 -14.38 -25.08
N ASP A 17 -27.41 -15.07 -25.61
CA ASP A 17 -28.06 -16.21 -24.91
C ASP A 17 -27.24 -17.53 -25.04
N GLN A 18 -26.15 -17.53 -25.80
CA GLN A 18 -25.27 -18.70 -25.93
C GLN A 18 -24.46 -19.03 -24.68
N TYR A 19 -24.31 -18.08 -23.73
CA TYR A 19 -23.51 -18.27 -22.54
C TYR A 19 -24.40 -18.51 -21.32
N THR A 20 -24.41 -19.75 -20.86
CA THR A 20 -25.13 -20.19 -19.67
C THR A 20 -24.18 -20.51 -18.53
N SER A 21 -24.69 -20.79 -17.33
CA SER A 21 -23.86 -21.19 -16.19
C SER A 21 -23.07 -22.48 -16.45
N ALA A 22 -23.59 -23.39 -17.28
CA ALA A 22 -22.90 -24.62 -17.69
C ALA A 22 -21.83 -24.39 -18.78
N LYS A 23 -22.02 -23.36 -19.62
CA LYS A 23 -21.10 -22.98 -20.72
C LYS A 23 -20.85 -21.45 -20.69
N PRO A 24 -20.13 -20.92 -19.69
CA PRO A 24 -19.93 -19.48 -19.57
C PRO A 24 -18.90 -18.96 -20.58
N TYR A 25 -18.98 -17.67 -20.89
CA TYR A 25 -17.88 -16.95 -21.51
C TYR A 25 -16.77 -16.76 -20.49
N VAL A 26 -15.53 -17.15 -20.82
CA VAL A 26 -14.37 -16.99 -19.93
C VAL A 26 -13.27 -16.24 -20.65
N LYS A 27 -12.79 -15.16 -20.05
CA LYS A 27 -11.67 -14.37 -20.55
C LYS A 27 -10.62 -14.20 -19.46
N VAL A 28 -9.48 -14.87 -19.60
CA VAL A 28 -8.30 -14.68 -18.75
C VAL A 28 -7.62 -13.35 -19.10
N ASN A 29 -7.12 -12.64 -18.08
CA ASN A 29 -6.46 -11.36 -18.22
C ASN A 29 -7.30 -10.34 -19.02
N PRO A 30 -8.52 -10.02 -18.56
CA PRO A 30 -9.52 -9.35 -19.39
C PRO A 30 -9.09 -7.94 -19.85
N TYR A 31 -8.29 -7.23 -19.07
CA TYR A 31 -7.81 -5.89 -19.38
C TYR A 31 -6.31 -5.82 -19.73
N GLY A 32 -5.62 -6.96 -19.71
CA GLY A 32 -4.23 -7.09 -20.18
C GLY A 32 -3.14 -6.88 -19.13
N THR A 33 -3.49 -6.45 -17.92
CA THR A 33 -2.50 -6.11 -16.87
C THR A 33 -2.57 -6.97 -15.60
N SER A 34 -3.53 -7.93 -15.54
CA SER A 34 -3.71 -8.84 -14.40
C SER A 34 -3.83 -10.30 -14.86
N PRO A 35 -2.72 -10.96 -15.22
CA PRO A 35 -2.73 -12.28 -15.87
C PRO A 35 -3.29 -13.43 -15.02
N LEU A 36 -3.34 -13.31 -13.70
CA LEU A 36 -3.90 -14.31 -12.79
C LEU A 36 -5.35 -13.96 -12.36
N SER A 37 -6.07 -13.32 -13.28
CA SER A 37 -7.50 -13.05 -13.14
C SER A 37 -8.30 -13.51 -14.36
N ALA A 38 -9.60 -13.70 -14.21
CA ALA A 38 -10.50 -13.98 -15.32
C ALA A 38 -11.84 -13.28 -15.14
N LEU A 39 -12.44 -12.91 -16.27
CA LEU A 39 -13.82 -12.46 -16.36
C LEU A 39 -14.69 -13.64 -16.83
N VAL A 40 -15.77 -13.94 -16.10
CA VAL A 40 -16.72 -14.99 -16.42
C VAL A 40 -18.11 -14.36 -16.58
N LEU A 41 -18.75 -14.58 -17.74
CA LEU A 41 -20.06 -14.02 -18.09
C LEU A 41 -21.01 -15.14 -18.45
N PHE A 42 -22.23 -15.08 -17.93
CA PHE A 42 -23.28 -16.03 -18.26
C PHE A 42 -24.68 -15.53 -17.86
N LYS A 43 -25.70 -16.19 -18.35
CA LYS A 43 -27.10 -16.00 -17.94
C LYS A 43 -27.63 -17.23 -17.21
N THR A 44 -28.65 -17.02 -16.39
CA THR A 44 -29.42 -18.04 -15.67
C THR A 44 -30.92 -17.86 -15.93
N ASP A 45 -31.69 -18.94 -15.90
CA ASP A 45 -33.15 -18.88 -16.10
C ASP A 45 -33.86 -18.21 -14.93
N THR A 46 -33.34 -18.44 -13.72
CA THR A 46 -33.82 -17.79 -12.47
C THR A 46 -32.80 -16.77 -11.97
N ALA A 47 -33.27 -15.78 -11.22
CA ALA A 47 -32.41 -14.81 -10.57
C ALA A 47 -31.59 -15.47 -9.45
N THR A 48 -30.27 -15.35 -9.49
CA THR A 48 -29.36 -15.96 -8.51
C THR A 48 -28.30 -14.98 -8.00
N LYS A 49 -27.78 -15.23 -6.81
CA LYS A 49 -26.51 -14.73 -6.33
C LYS A 49 -25.40 -15.71 -6.63
N VAL A 50 -24.17 -15.24 -6.77
CA VAL A 50 -23.04 -16.11 -7.09
C VAL A 50 -21.93 -15.97 -6.06
N THR A 51 -21.51 -17.12 -5.51
CA THR A 51 -20.25 -17.26 -4.78
C THR A 51 -19.22 -17.89 -5.70
N VAL A 52 -18.04 -17.29 -5.82
CA VAL A 52 -16.89 -17.82 -6.52
C VAL A 52 -15.89 -18.42 -5.54
N GLU A 53 -15.33 -19.57 -5.89
CA GLU A 53 -14.21 -20.18 -5.16
C GLU A 53 -13.14 -20.63 -6.14
N VAL A 54 -11.95 -20.04 -6.07
CA VAL A 54 -10.73 -20.57 -6.69
C VAL A 54 -10.14 -21.59 -5.72
N VAL A 55 -10.19 -22.87 -6.10
CA VAL A 55 -9.77 -23.97 -5.23
C VAL A 55 -8.27 -23.92 -5.00
N GLY A 56 -7.87 -23.88 -3.73
CA GLY A 56 -6.47 -23.87 -3.31
C GLY A 56 -5.75 -25.20 -3.56
N LYS A 57 -4.45 -25.17 -3.73
CA LYS A 57 -3.59 -26.38 -3.79
C LYS A 57 -3.47 -27.06 -2.44
N THR A 58 -3.60 -26.29 -1.35
CA THR A 58 -3.53 -26.79 0.04
C THR A 58 -4.69 -26.26 0.87
N ALA A 59 -4.84 -26.78 2.10
CA ALA A 59 -5.83 -26.30 3.04
C ALA A 59 -5.67 -24.80 3.33
N LYS A 60 -6.79 -24.09 3.39
CA LYS A 60 -6.87 -22.62 3.65
C LYS A 60 -6.14 -21.74 2.63
N THR A 61 -5.90 -22.22 1.40
CA THR A 61 -5.43 -21.40 0.28
C THR A 61 -6.48 -21.22 -0.82
N SER A 62 -7.67 -21.78 -0.65
CA SER A 62 -8.82 -21.43 -1.49
C SER A 62 -9.18 -19.95 -1.30
N ILE A 63 -9.47 -19.28 -2.42
CA ILE A 63 -9.95 -17.90 -2.41
C ILE A 63 -11.43 -17.92 -2.72
N LYS A 64 -12.26 -17.47 -1.77
CA LYS A 64 -13.71 -17.56 -1.84
C LYS A 64 -14.37 -16.22 -1.52
N SER A 65 -15.35 -15.83 -2.34
CA SER A 65 -16.14 -14.62 -2.09
C SER A 65 -17.52 -14.69 -2.74
N GLU A 66 -18.51 -14.04 -2.14
CA GLU A 66 -19.76 -13.70 -2.80
C GLU A 66 -19.51 -12.48 -3.69
N VAL A 67 -19.64 -12.66 -5.00
CA VAL A 67 -19.30 -11.64 -6.00
C VAL A 67 -20.51 -10.90 -6.57
N GLY A 68 -21.71 -11.25 -6.15
CA GLY A 68 -22.97 -10.58 -6.49
C GLY A 68 -23.86 -10.49 -5.27
N LYS A 69 -24.15 -9.25 -4.83
CA LYS A 69 -25.01 -9.02 -3.65
C LYS A 69 -26.51 -8.99 -3.95
N THR A 70 -26.85 -8.94 -5.25
CA THR A 70 -28.24 -8.87 -5.73
C THR A 70 -28.54 -10.11 -6.56
N TYR A 71 -29.80 -10.56 -6.47
CA TYR A 71 -30.30 -11.59 -7.36
C TYR A 71 -30.45 -11.04 -8.77
N THR A 72 -29.87 -11.73 -9.75
CA THR A 72 -29.91 -11.32 -11.16
C THR A 72 -29.89 -12.55 -12.06
N LYS A 73 -30.37 -12.40 -13.30
CA LYS A 73 -30.28 -13.42 -14.35
C LYS A 73 -29.02 -13.24 -15.22
N SER A 74 -28.37 -12.07 -15.18
CA SER A 74 -27.16 -11.78 -15.96
C SER A 74 -25.98 -11.59 -15.03
N HIS A 75 -24.94 -12.40 -15.19
CA HIS A 75 -23.83 -12.50 -14.27
C HIS A 75 -22.53 -12.02 -14.88
N THR A 76 -21.86 -11.13 -14.15
CA THR A 76 -20.54 -10.61 -14.45
C THR A 76 -19.63 -10.92 -13.27
N ILE A 77 -18.83 -11.98 -13.40
CA ILE A 77 -18.07 -12.56 -12.31
C ILE A 77 -16.58 -12.26 -12.49
N SER A 78 -15.98 -11.56 -11.51
CA SER A 78 -14.54 -11.46 -11.38
C SER A 78 -13.99 -12.71 -10.70
N VAL A 79 -13.07 -13.40 -11.34
CA VAL A 79 -12.32 -14.53 -10.78
C VAL A 79 -10.91 -14.06 -10.52
N LEU A 80 -10.52 -13.99 -9.26
CA LEU A 80 -9.26 -13.45 -8.79
C LEU A 80 -8.48 -14.51 -8.02
N GLY A 81 -7.15 -14.42 -8.04
CA GLY A 81 -6.29 -15.30 -7.27
C GLY A 81 -6.06 -16.67 -7.92
N LEU A 82 -5.96 -16.71 -9.25
CA LEU A 82 -5.55 -17.90 -9.98
C LEU A 82 -4.07 -18.22 -9.76
N TYR A 83 -3.70 -19.50 -9.82
CA TYR A 83 -2.31 -19.94 -9.88
C TYR A 83 -1.78 -19.82 -11.30
N ALA A 84 -0.49 -19.52 -11.45
CA ALA A 84 0.18 -19.46 -12.75
C ALA A 84 0.53 -20.87 -13.27
N ASN A 85 0.59 -21.03 -14.60
CA ASN A 85 0.89 -22.29 -15.27
C ASN A 85 0.06 -23.47 -14.74
N TYR A 86 -1.25 -23.25 -14.56
CA TYR A 86 -2.09 -24.17 -13.85
C TYR A 86 -3.50 -24.27 -14.47
N GLN A 87 -4.12 -25.44 -14.33
CA GLN A 87 -5.53 -25.67 -14.62
C GLN A 87 -6.35 -25.38 -13.36
N ASN A 88 -6.66 -24.13 -13.14
CA ASN A 88 -7.36 -23.68 -11.95
C ASN A 88 -8.80 -24.18 -11.94
N LYS A 89 -9.17 -24.91 -10.90
CA LYS A 89 -10.55 -25.31 -10.64
C LYS A 89 -11.29 -24.15 -9.97
N VAL A 90 -12.29 -23.61 -10.64
CA VAL A 90 -13.13 -22.52 -10.12
C VAL A 90 -14.54 -23.06 -9.94
N ARG A 91 -15.04 -23.02 -8.71
CA ARG A 91 -16.41 -23.42 -8.33
C ARG A 91 -17.28 -22.17 -8.28
N LEU A 92 -18.42 -22.24 -8.93
CA LEU A 92 -19.49 -21.24 -8.84
C LEU A 92 -20.64 -21.87 -8.08
N THR A 93 -21.06 -21.25 -7.00
CA THR A 93 -22.29 -21.60 -6.28
C THR A 93 -23.34 -20.55 -6.59
N LEU A 94 -24.40 -20.95 -7.28
CA LEU A 94 -25.54 -20.10 -7.62
C LEU A 94 -26.63 -20.34 -6.58
N THR A 95 -27.11 -19.31 -5.92
CA THR A 95 -28.17 -19.41 -4.91
C THR A 95 -29.36 -18.58 -5.38
N ASP A 96 -30.53 -19.20 -5.54
CA ASP A 96 -31.77 -18.50 -5.90
C ASP A 96 -32.43 -17.82 -4.70
N GLU A 97 -33.52 -17.08 -4.93
CA GLU A 97 -34.27 -16.37 -3.88
C GLU A 97 -34.92 -17.30 -2.84
N ALA A 98 -35.18 -18.54 -3.19
CA ALA A 98 -35.69 -19.58 -2.27
C ALA A 98 -34.57 -20.25 -1.46
N GLY A 99 -33.30 -19.93 -1.75
CA GLY A 99 -32.14 -20.51 -1.07
C GLY A 99 -31.63 -21.81 -1.68
N HIS A 100 -32.20 -22.29 -2.79
CA HIS A 100 -31.68 -23.45 -3.48
C HIS A 100 -30.34 -23.16 -4.14
N LYS A 101 -29.43 -24.13 -4.06
CA LYS A 101 -28.05 -23.98 -4.55
C LYS A 101 -27.80 -24.89 -5.75
N THR A 102 -27.26 -24.31 -6.81
CA THR A 102 -26.73 -25.03 -7.96
C THR A 102 -25.21 -24.80 -8.04
N TYR A 103 -24.48 -25.82 -8.41
CA TYR A 103 -23.04 -25.82 -8.44
C TYR A 103 -22.52 -26.01 -9.85
N GLN A 104 -21.60 -25.17 -10.27
CA GLN A 104 -20.87 -25.28 -11.52
C GLN A 104 -19.36 -25.26 -11.25
N THR A 105 -18.61 -26.00 -12.06
CA THR A 105 -17.17 -26.00 -12.01
C THR A 105 -16.61 -25.67 -13.38
N ILE A 106 -15.77 -24.67 -13.46
CA ILE A 106 -15.04 -24.30 -14.67
C ILE A 106 -13.54 -24.47 -14.45
N ILE A 107 -12.83 -24.83 -15.52
CA ILE A 107 -11.38 -24.93 -15.53
C ILE A 107 -10.81 -23.71 -16.26
N VAL A 108 -10.02 -22.92 -15.52
CA VAL A 108 -9.37 -21.72 -16.04
C VAL A 108 -7.87 -21.97 -16.17
N LYS A 109 -7.38 -22.05 -17.39
CA LYS A 109 -5.95 -22.23 -17.69
C LYS A 109 -5.25 -20.89 -17.71
N THR A 110 -4.11 -20.81 -17.05
CA THR A 110 -3.27 -19.62 -16.97
C THR A 110 -1.88 -19.87 -17.57
N ALA A 111 -1.25 -18.82 -18.07
CA ALA A 111 0.13 -18.87 -18.55
C ALA A 111 1.15 -18.94 -17.40
N ALA A 112 2.38 -19.27 -17.74
CA ALA A 112 3.51 -19.20 -16.80
C ALA A 112 3.82 -17.76 -16.37
N LEU A 113 4.45 -17.62 -15.21
CA LEU A 113 4.95 -16.33 -14.73
C LEU A 113 6.06 -15.80 -15.67
N PRO A 114 6.15 -14.49 -15.87
CA PRO A 114 7.27 -13.88 -16.58
C PRO A 114 8.58 -14.15 -15.82
N LYS A 115 9.69 -14.25 -16.54
CA LYS A 115 11.02 -14.57 -15.97
C LYS A 115 11.39 -13.71 -14.76
N ALA A 116 11.08 -12.40 -14.82
CA ALA A 116 11.37 -11.46 -13.73
C ALA A 116 10.62 -11.77 -12.41
N ILE A 117 9.51 -12.50 -12.49
CA ILE A 117 8.75 -12.96 -11.32
C ILE A 117 9.15 -14.41 -10.98
N ALA A 118 9.28 -15.29 -11.97
CA ALA A 118 9.60 -16.69 -11.78
C ALA A 118 10.99 -16.93 -11.16
N SER A 119 11.94 -16.00 -11.34
CA SER A 119 13.27 -16.06 -10.74
C SER A 119 13.32 -15.65 -9.27
N MET A 120 12.25 -15.09 -8.71
CA MET A 120 12.18 -14.74 -7.30
C MET A 120 12.11 -16.00 -6.44
N SER A 121 12.71 -15.95 -5.27
CA SER A 121 12.56 -16.98 -4.25
C SER A 121 11.70 -16.49 -3.11
N LEU A 122 10.56 -17.12 -2.93
CA LEU A 122 9.57 -16.86 -1.88
C LEU A 122 9.54 -18.09 -0.96
N LYS A 123 10.26 -18.03 0.17
CA LYS A 123 10.36 -19.14 1.11
C LYS A 123 9.57 -18.86 2.37
N VAL A 124 8.46 -19.55 2.56
CA VAL A 124 7.70 -19.53 3.79
C VAL A 124 8.38 -20.43 4.83
N LYS A 125 8.84 -19.83 5.93
CA LYS A 125 9.43 -20.54 7.07
C LYS A 125 8.39 -20.95 8.10
N LYS A 126 7.31 -20.15 8.21
CA LYS A 126 6.21 -20.38 9.13
C LYS A 126 4.90 -19.82 8.56
N ALA A 127 3.82 -20.57 8.68
CA ALA A 127 2.46 -20.15 8.35
C ALA A 127 1.44 -20.85 9.25
N ASP A 128 1.09 -20.23 10.36
CA ASP A 128 -0.07 -20.64 11.14
C ASP A 128 -1.34 -20.01 10.57
N LYS A 129 -1.90 -20.66 9.58
CA LYS A 129 -3.08 -20.17 8.85
C LYS A 129 -4.34 -20.00 9.71
N THR A 130 -4.32 -20.46 10.96
CA THR A 130 -5.42 -20.28 11.92
C THR A 130 -5.31 -18.96 12.66
N GLN A 131 -4.10 -18.46 12.84
CA GLN A 131 -3.79 -17.22 13.56
C GLN A 131 -3.46 -16.05 12.61
N MET A 132 -3.14 -16.34 11.34
CA MET A 132 -2.90 -15.30 10.33
C MET A 132 -4.18 -14.52 9.98
N SER A 133 -4.04 -13.23 9.70
CA SER A 133 -5.13 -12.36 9.23
C SER A 133 -5.33 -12.50 7.72
N ILE A 134 -5.72 -13.68 7.24
CA ILE A 134 -5.91 -13.96 5.82
C ILE A 134 -7.37 -14.06 5.37
N GLY A 135 -8.33 -14.30 6.28
CA GLY A 135 -9.74 -14.47 5.92
C GLY A 135 -9.95 -15.48 4.80
N ASN A 136 -10.87 -15.18 3.89
CA ASN A 136 -11.21 -16.05 2.76
C ASN A 136 -10.58 -15.61 1.42
N SER A 137 -9.94 -14.45 1.35
CA SER A 137 -9.50 -13.89 0.06
C SER A 137 -8.34 -12.90 0.17
N SER A 138 -7.69 -12.80 1.32
CA SER A 138 -6.56 -11.87 1.48
C SER A 138 -5.25 -12.52 1.03
N LEU A 139 -4.42 -11.69 0.40
CA LEU A 139 -3.05 -12.02 0.02
C LEU A 139 -2.08 -11.08 0.74
N THR A 140 -0.83 -11.51 0.86
CA THR A 140 0.28 -10.63 1.20
C THR A 140 0.82 -10.04 -0.10
N PHE A 141 0.69 -8.71 -0.26
CA PHE A 141 1.20 -8.00 -1.42
C PHE A 141 2.60 -7.48 -1.13
N LEU A 142 3.52 -7.77 -2.03
CA LEU A 142 4.89 -7.25 -2.02
C LEU A 142 4.96 -6.13 -3.05
N VAL A 143 5.08 -4.90 -2.55
CA VAL A 143 5.19 -3.69 -3.36
C VAL A 143 6.65 -3.51 -3.74
N ARG A 144 7.02 -4.11 -4.86
CA ARG A 144 8.40 -4.11 -5.34
C ARG A 144 8.73 -2.77 -6.00
N SER A 145 9.71 -2.06 -5.47
CA SER A 145 10.12 -0.79 -6.09
C SER A 145 10.67 -1.05 -7.50
N THR A 146 10.14 -0.31 -8.47
CA THR A 146 10.52 -0.36 -9.90
C THR A 146 10.36 -1.73 -10.58
N GLN A 147 9.46 -2.57 -10.06
CA GLN A 147 9.19 -3.92 -10.54
C GLN A 147 7.70 -4.28 -10.50
N TYR A 148 7.35 -5.46 -10.99
CA TYR A 148 5.99 -5.99 -10.89
C TYR A 148 5.60 -6.23 -9.43
N PRO A 149 4.49 -5.66 -8.93
CA PRO A 149 3.95 -6.02 -7.63
C PRO A 149 3.38 -7.43 -7.69
N VAL A 150 3.50 -8.18 -6.61
CA VAL A 150 2.96 -9.54 -6.52
C VAL A 150 2.14 -9.72 -5.26
N GLY A 151 1.07 -10.50 -5.35
CA GLY A 151 0.26 -10.95 -4.21
C GLY A 151 0.45 -12.45 -4.01
N VAL A 152 0.86 -12.85 -2.81
CA VAL A 152 1.15 -14.24 -2.44
C VAL A 152 0.18 -14.77 -1.39
N ASP A 153 -0.14 -16.05 -1.46
CA ASP A 153 -0.93 -16.71 -0.41
C ASP A 153 -0.05 -17.14 0.79
N ALA A 154 -0.67 -17.81 1.75
CA ALA A 154 0.01 -18.22 2.97
C ALA A 154 1.12 -19.27 2.75
N ASP A 155 1.13 -19.95 1.62
CA ASP A 155 2.17 -20.91 1.24
C ASP A 155 3.27 -20.30 0.36
N GLY A 156 3.15 -18.98 0.06
CA GLY A 156 4.12 -18.27 -0.77
C GLY A 156 3.88 -18.41 -2.27
N GLU A 157 2.75 -19.00 -2.68
CA GLU A 157 2.38 -19.12 -4.08
C GLU A 157 1.85 -17.78 -4.61
N ILE A 158 2.32 -17.37 -5.78
CA ILE A 158 1.86 -16.13 -6.42
C ILE A 158 0.46 -16.34 -6.97
N ARG A 159 -0.49 -15.54 -6.49
CA ARG A 159 -1.91 -15.59 -6.83
C ARG A 159 -2.40 -14.34 -7.56
N TRP A 160 -1.58 -13.32 -7.60
CA TRP A 160 -1.85 -12.09 -8.33
C TRP A 160 -0.55 -11.37 -8.66
N TYR A 161 -0.50 -10.72 -9.80
CA TYR A 161 0.52 -9.73 -10.14
C TYR A 161 -0.02 -8.74 -11.17
N SER A 162 0.54 -7.54 -11.24
CA SER A 162 0.32 -6.60 -12.34
C SER A 162 1.49 -6.64 -13.31
N THR A 163 1.21 -6.45 -14.61
CA THR A 163 2.26 -6.24 -15.64
C THR A 163 2.77 -4.80 -15.68
N ASN A 164 2.15 -3.90 -14.92
CA ASN A 164 2.67 -2.55 -14.70
C ASN A 164 3.68 -2.57 -13.56
N TYR A 165 4.83 -1.94 -13.75
CA TYR A 165 5.76 -1.70 -12.66
C TYR A 165 5.16 -0.70 -11.67
N VAL A 166 5.44 -0.87 -10.39
CA VAL A 166 4.98 0.05 -9.34
C VAL A 166 6.16 0.70 -8.63
N GLN A 167 5.90 1.87 -8.03
CA GLN A 167 6.82 2.51 -7.13
C GLN A 167 6.07 3.09 -5.93
N HIS A 168 6.48 2.75 -4.73
CA HIS A 168 6.07 3.28 -3.44
C HIS A 168 4.56 3.16 -3.13
N ILE A 169 3.67 3.71 -3.96
CA ILE A 169 2.23 3.76 -3.70
C ILE A 169 1.55 2.50 -4.23
N PHE A 170 0.90 1.77 -3.32
CA PHE A 170 0.09 0.61 -3.63
C PHE A 170 -0.93 0.41 -2.51
N LYS A 171 -2.17 0.84 -2.70
CA LYS A 171 -3.21 0.87 -1.66
C LYS A 171 -4.56 0.44 -2.21
N VAL A 172 -5.37 -0.17 -1.35
CA VAL A 172 -6.79 -0.41 -1.63
C VAL A 172 -7.60 0.75 -1.02
N LEU A 173 -8.38 1.42 -1.85
CA LEU A 173 -9.25 2.51 -1.46
C LEU A 173 -10.54 1.98 -0.81
N SER A 174 -11.24 2.82 -0.05
CA SER A 174 -12.49 2.45 0.61
C SER A 174 -13.62 1.99 -0.33
N ASN A 175 -13.54 2.31 -1.63
CA ASN A 175 -14.44 1.80 -2.66
C ASN A 175 -13.98 0.45 -3.25
N GLY A 176 -12.89 -0.15 -2.75
CA GLY A 176 -12.33 -1.40 -3.20
C GLY A 176 -11.46 -1.32 -4.45
N HIS A 177 -11.24 -0.13 -4.99
CA HIS A 177 -10.28 0.06 -6.07
C HIS A 177 -8.86 0.05 -5.56
N LEU A 178 -7.94 -0.38 -6.40
CA LEU A 178 -6.50 -0.35 -6.18
C LEU A 178 -5.95 0.97 -6.70
N LEU A 179 -5.21 1.71 -5.87
CA LEU A 179 -4.48 2.92 -6.23
C LEU A 179 -2.98 2.60 -6.22
N TYR A 180 -2.29 2.83 -7.32
CA TYR A 180 -0.85 2.61 -7.39
C TYR A 180 -0.14 3.57 -8.33
N LEU A 181 1.09 3.91 -7.97
CA LEU A 181 1.97 4.74 -8.78
C LEU A 181 2.73 3.86 -9.78
N THR A 182 2.63 4.21 -11.04
CA THR A 182 3.31 3.54 -12.16
C THR A 182 3.94 4.56 -13.09
N LYS A 183 4.33 4.12 -14.25
CA LYS A 183 4.84 4.93 -15.35
C LYS A 183 4.11 4.54 -16.64
N PRO A 184 3.97 5.45 -17.61
CA PRO A 184 3.21 5.22 -18.84
C PRO A 184 3.71 4.01 -19.63
N ASP A 185 5.01 3.80 -19.61
CA ASP A 185 5.71 2.69 -20.23
C ASP A 185 6.76 2.16 -19.26
N ASN A 186 6.91 0.85 -19.15
CA ASN A 186 7.93 0.24 -18.28
C ASN A 186 9.38 0.62 -18.67
N LYS A 187 9.59 1.25 -19.80
CA LYS A 187 10.87 1.81 -20.24
C LYS A 187 11.12 3.23 -19.75
N ASP A 188 10.07 3.96 -19.36
CA ASP A 188 10.22 5.31 -18.84
C ASP A 188 11.01 5.33 -17.53
N LEU A 189 11.79 6.39 -17.32
CA LEU A 189 12.57 6.57 -16.11
C LEU A 189 11.77 7.21 -14.97
N VAL A 190 10.64 7.87 -15.28
CA VAL A 190 9.85 8.64 -14.32
C VAL A 190 8.56 7.91 -13.97
N TYR A 191 8.32 7.67 -12.70
CA TYR A 191 7.07 7.19 -12.14
C TYR A 191 6.20 8.40 -11.82
N ASN A 192 5.21 8.67 -12.64
CA ASN A 192 4.34 9.84 -12.47
C ASN A 192 2.88 9.59 -12.89
N ASP A 193 2.52 8.33 -13.18
CA ASP A 193 1.16 7.93 -13.45
C ASP A 193 0.55 7.29 -12.21
N LEU A 194 -0.44 7.94 -11.61
CA LEU A 194 -1.20 7.38 -10.52
C LEU A 194 -2.50 6.78 -11.06
N LEU A 195 -2.59 5.45 -11.06
CA LEU A 195 -3.74 4.72 -11.58
C LEU A 195 -4.68 4.28 -10.46
N GLU A 196 -5.97 4.45 -10.70
CA GLU A 196 -7.05 3.82 -9.94
C GLU A 196 -7.64 2.68 -10.77
N THR A 197 -7.43 1.44 -10.32
CA THR A 197 -7.84 0.23 -11.06
C THR A 197 -8.63 -0.72 -10.16
N ASP A 198 -9.11 -1.83 -10.72
CA ASP A 198 -9.47 -3.02 -9.94
C ASP A 198 -8.39 -4.10 -10.06
N PHE A 199 -8.56 -5.21 -9.33
CA PHE A 199 -7.64 -6.35 -9.37
C PHE A 199 -7.69 -7.16 -10.68
N MET A 200 -8.64 -6.89 -11.59
CA MET A 200 -8.64 -7.42 -12.95
C MET A 200 -7.87 -6.53 -13.94
N GLY A 201 -7.38 -5.37 -13.47
CA GLY A 201 -6.59 -4.44 -14.27
C GLY A 201 -7.42 -3.43 -15.08
N ARG A 202 -8.73 -3.28 -14.79
CA ARG A 202 -9.54 -2.22 -15.39
C ARG A 202 -9.17 -0.87 -14.76
N VAL A 203 -8.78 0.09 -15.60
CA VAL A 203 -8.47 1.46 -15.20
C VAL A 203 -9.76 2.27 -15.12
N TYR A 204 -10.01 2.90 -13.99
CA TYR A 204 -11.14 3.81 -13.76
C TYR A 204 -10.73 5.27 -13.85
N ARG A 205 -9.51 5.57 -13.40
CA ARG A 205 -8.92 6.90 -13.39
C ARG A 205 -7.42 6.83 -13.54
N GLU A 206 -6.87 7.84 -14.16
CA GLU A 206 -5.45 8.08 -14.33
C GLU A 206 -5.18 9.53 -13.98
N TYR A 207 -4.14 9.78 -13.17
CA TYR A 207 -3.73 11.09 -12.73
C TYR A 207 -2.24 11.26 -13.01
N GLN A 208 -1.91 12.37 -13.67
CA GLN A 208 -0.54 12.72 -14.03
C GLN A 208 -0.35 14.22 -13.93
N PHE A 209 0.80 14.67 -13.44
CA PHE A 209 1.15 16.08 -13.55
C PHE A 209 1.54 16.39 -15.01
N SER A 210 0.85 17.37 -15.61
CA SER A 210 1.14 17.79 -16.98
C SER A 210 2.50 18.48 -17.03
N THR A 211 3.26 18.16 -18.07
CA THR A 211 4.48 18.90 -18.42
C THR A 211 4.18 20.30 -18.98
N GLU A 212 2.93 20.55 -19.41
CA GLU A 212 2.48 21.84 -19.94
C GLU A 212 2.28 22.92 -18.88
N THR A 213 2.30 22.56 -17.58
CA THR A 213 2.24 23.54 -16.48
C THR A 213 3.55 24.32 -16.32
N ARG A 214 4.51 24.12 -17.21
CA ARG A 214 5.81 24.80 -17.18
C ARG A 214 5.83 25.97 -18.12
N ASN A 215 6.22 27.10 -17.58
CA ASN A 215 6.51 28.31 -18.38
C ASN A 215 7.88 28.27 -19.08
N ASN A 216 8.54 27.12 -19.22
CA ASN A 216 9.87 27.02 -19.80
C ASN A 216 9.95 26.06 -20.98
N GLU A 217 10.53 26.57 -22.06
CA GLU A 217 10.60 26.00 -23.40
C GLU A 217 11.50 24.77 -23.57
N SER A 218 12.18 24.26 -22.55
CA SER A 218 12.97 23.04 -22.63
C SER A 218 12.18 21.83 -22.14
N ALA A 219 11.33 21.30 -23.00
CA ALA A 219 10.53 20.09 -22.76
C ALA A 219 11.35 18.82 -22.45
N ASN A 220 12.67 18.90 -22.45
CA ASN A 220 13.58 17.80 -22.20
C ASN A 220 14.20 17.76 -20.80
N ASP A 221 13.98 18.77 -19.95
CA ASP A 221 14.52 18.77 -18.60
C ASP A 221 13.55 18.09 -17.62
N LYS A 222 13.72 16.78 -17.45
CA LYS A 222 12.96 15.94 -16.52
C LYS A 222 13.15 16.35 -15.04
N THR A 223 14.15 17.20 -14.75
CA THR A 223 14.48 17.65 -13.38
C THR A 223 13.48 18.68 -12.84
N GLU A 224 12.75 19.37 -13.72
CA GLU A 224 11.76 20.38 -13.34
C GLU A 224 10.32 19.84 -13.26
N THR A 225 10.10 18.54 -13.52
CA THR A 225 8.75 17.95 -13.42
C THR A 225 8.36 17.74 -11.96
N THR A 226 7.16 18.17 -11.59
CA THR A 226 6.55 17.76 -10.32
C THR A 226 6.26 16.26 -10.37
N ILE A 227 6.77 15.52 -9.38
CA ILE A 227 6.71 14.06 -9.32
C ILE A 227 5.91 13.64 -8.12
N ILE A 228 4.98 12.67 -8.31
CA ILE A 228 4.34 11.96 -7.22
C ILE A 228 5.34 10.97 -6.63
N HIS A 229 5.44 10.91 -5.31
CA HIS A 229 6.34 9.96 -4.65
C HIS A 229 5.69 9.32 -3.42
N HIS A 230 6.37 8.43 -2.77
CA HIS A 230 6.19 7.76 -1.49
C HIS A 230 4.75 7.41 -1.07
N ASP A 231 3.79 8.36 -1.01
CA ASP A 231 2.48 8.06 -0.46
C ASP A 231 1.32 8.85 -1.08
N ALA A 232 0.12 8.24 -1.01
CA ALA A 232 -1.14 8.84 -1.40
C ALA A 232 -2.26 8.31 -0.51
N ILE A 233 -3.18 9.18 -0.08
CA ILE A 233 -4.37 8.78 0.68
C ILE A 233 -5.62 9.37 0.08
N LYS A 234 -6.74 8.67 0.25
CA LYS A 234 -8.07 9.18 -0.08
C LYS A 234 -8.65 9.87 1.14
N LEU A 235 -9.02 11.13 0.98
CA LEU A 235 -9.65 11.95 2.01
C LEU A 235 -11.16 11.67 2.14
N PRO A 236 -11.81 12.06 3.26
CA PRO A 236 -13.26 11.91 3.43
C PRO A 236 -14.10 12.61 2.35
N ASN A 237 -13.62 13.73 1.81
CA ASN A 237 -14.24 14.44 0.68
C ASN A 237 -14.04 13.75 -0.67
N HIS A 238 -13.49 12.54 -0.67
CA HIS A 238 -13.16 11.69 -1.82
C HIS A 238 -12.00 12.19 -2.71
N ASN A 239 -11.36 13.31 -2.41
CA ASN A 239 -10.15 13.75 -3.08
C ASN A 239 -8.95 12.87 -2.67
N LEU A 240 -7.82 13.04 -3.36
CA LEU A 240 -6.56 12.40 -3.02
C LEU A 240 -5.61 13.44 -2.42
N LEU A 241 -4.95 13.10 -1.32
CA LEU A 241 -3.78 13.82 -0.82
C LEU A 241 -2.54 13.04 -1.24
N LEU A 242 -1.65 13.69 -1.96
CA LEU A 242 -0.45 13.11 -2.57
C LEU A 242 0.80 13.77 -2.00
N THR A 243 1.83 12.99 -1.72
CA THR A 243 3.17 13.53 -1.51
C THR A 243 3.81 13.79 -2.87
N VAL A 244 4.40 14.99 -3.04
CA VAL A 244 4.99 15.41 -4.30
C VAL A 244 6.34 16.10 -4.10
N SER A 245 7.22 15.96 -5.08
CA SER A 245 8.41 16.80 -5.24
C SER A 245 8.09 17.89 -6.25
N ASP A 246 8.13 19.14 -5.80
CA ASP A 246 7.96 20.28 -6.69
C ASP A 246 9.18 20.41 -7.61
N GLY A 247 8.95 20.29 -8.91
CA GLY A 247 10.00 20.34 -9.91
C GLY A 247 10.73 21.67 -9.97
N GLY A 248 10.05 22.78 -9.68
CA GLY A 248 10.63 24.14 -9.63
C GLY A 248 11.39 24.47 -8.33
N SER A 249 11.36 23.59 -7.32
CA SER A 249 11.98 23.84 -6.02
C SER A 249 13.40 23.26 -5.93
N LYS A 250 14.28 23.97 -5.22
CA LYS A 250 15.57 23.44 -4.74
C LYS A 250 15.39 22.33 -3.71
N TYR A 251 14.32 22.40 -2.91
CA TYR A 251 13.97 21.44 -1.88
C TYR A 251 12.93 20.48 -2.42
N VAL A 252 13.08 19.20 -2.10
CA VAL A 252 12.19 18.14 -2.60
C VAL A 252 11.65 17.27 -1.46
N GLU A 253 10.61 16.51 -1.75
CA GLU A 253 9.97 15.56 -0.83
C GLU A 253 9.45 16.20 0.46
N ASP A 254 8.95 17.44 0.35
CA ASP A 254 8.48 18.26 1.46
C ASP A 254 7.13 18.94 1.20
N THR A 255 6.44 18.53 0.15
CA THR A 255 5.17 19.14 -0.29
C THR A 255 4.09 18.09 -0.48
N MET A 256 2.88 18.45 -0.12
CA MET A 256 1.67 17.66 -0.40
C MET A 256 0.69 18.47 -1.21
N VAL A 257 -0.05 17.80 -2.08
CA VAL A 257 -1.14 18.40 -2.83
C VAL A 257 -2.43 17.62 -2.67
N GLU A 258 -3.55 18.33 -2.46
CA GLU A 258 -4.86 17.74 -2.58
C GLU A 258 -5.33 17.82 -4.02
N LEU A 259 -5.61 16.66 -4.62
CA LEU A 259 -6.09 16.51 -5.98
C LEU A 259 -7.59 16.20 -5.97
N SER A 260 -8.39 17.04 -6.63
CA SER A 260 -9.81 16.75 -6.84
C SER A 260 -9.98 15.58 -7.81
N ARG A 261 -10.53 14.45 -7.31
CA ARG A 261 -10.86 13.29 -8.18
C ARG A 261 -11.95 13.58 -9.20
N LYS A 262 -12.75 14.64 -9.00
CA LYS A 262 -13.81 15.04 -9.93
C LYS A 262 -13.27 15.84 -11.12
N THR A 263 -12.33 16.75 -10.86
CA THR A 263 -11.86 17.72 -11.86
C THR A 263 -10.44 17.50 -12.34
N GLY A 264 -9.64 16.66 -11.64
CA GLY A 264 -8.20 16.51 -11.88
C GLY A 264 -7.35 17.71 -11.46
N LYS A 265 -7.94 18.72 -10.78
CA LYS A 265 -7.23 19.94 -10.39
C LYS A 265 -6.67 19.84 -8.97
N VAL A 266 -5.50 20.45 -8.75
CA VAL A 266 -4.97 20.71 -7.41
C VAL A 266 -5.85 21.77 -6.74
N VAL A 267 -6.37 21.47 -5.55
CA VAL A 267 -7.25 22.34 -4.77
C VAL A 267 -6.64 22.83 -3.47
N LYS A 268 -5.57 22.20 -3.00
CA LYS A 268 -4.80 22.60 -1.81
C LYS A 268 -3.36 22.20 -1.96
N VAL A 269 -2.44 23.03 -1.45
CA VAL A 269 -1.00 22.74 -1.34
C VAL A 269 -0.57 22.92 0.10
N ILE A 270 0.16 21.96 0.64
CA ILE A 270 0.77 22.01 1.97
C ILE A 270 2.29 21.93 1.79
N ASP A 271 2.97 23.05 1.97
CA ASP A 271 4.43 23.18 1.91
C ASP A 271 5.00 23.16 3.33
N LEU A 272 5.76 22.13 3.68
CA LEU A 272 6.31 21.94 5.02
C LEU A 272 7.36 22.96 5.40
N LYS A 273 8.01 23.61 4.43
CA LYS A 273 8.94 24.73 4.69
C LYS A 273 8.24 25.92 5.34
N ARG A 274 6.96 26.14 5.04
CA ARG A 274 6.17 27.21 5.64
C ARG A 274 5.70 26.90 7.06
N LEU A 275 5.70 25.62 7.45
CA LEU A 275 5.18 25.15 8.72
C LEU A 275 6.28 24.91 9.75
N LEU A 276 7.46 24.52 9.30
CA LEU A 276 8.58 24.12 10.14
C LEU A 276 9.68 25.21 10.20
N PRO A 277 10.56 25.18 11.22
CA PRO A 277 11.67 26.16 11.33
C PRO A 277 12.60 26.07 10.12
N ALA A 278 12.97 27.22 9.54
CA ALA A 278 13.91 27.30 8.40
C ALA A 278 15.24 26.60 8.68
N ALA A 279 15.74 26.66 9.92
CA ALA A 279 16.96 25.96 10.32
C ALA A 279 16.95 24.46 10.04
N LEU A 280 15.79 23.80 9.90
CA LEU A 280 15.72 22.37 9.56
C LEU A 280 16.14 22.07 8.12
N TYR A 281 15.91 22.98 7.19
CA TYR A 281 16.27 22.79 5.78
C TYR A 281 17.48 23.63 5.35
N GLU A 282 17.69 24.83 5.90
CA GLU A 282 18.81 25.69 5.53
C GLU A 282 20.16 25.16 6.03
N THR A 283 20.18 24.50 7.20
CA THR A 283 21.40 23.93 7.78
C THR A 283 21.54 22.42 7.53
N TYR A 284 20.58 21.80 6.85
CA TYR A 284 20.61 20.37 6.57
C TYR A 284 21.75 20.01 5.61
N LYS A 285 22.62 19.12 6.06
CA LYS A 285 23.73 18.60 5.26
C LYS A 285 23.33 17.26 4.66
N ALA A 286 22.75 17.28 3.47
CA ALA A 286 22.38 16.07 2.75
C ALA A 286 23.56 15.49 1.95
N THR A 287 23.51 14.21 1.68
CA THR A 287 24.26 13.62 0.57
C THR A 287 23.81 14.30 -0.73
N LYS A 288 24.75 14.77 -1.51
CA LYS A 288 24.44 15.47 -2.77
C LYS A 288 23.69 14.56 -3.72
N ARG A 289 22.46 14.91 -4.09
CA ARG A 289 21.68 14.22 -5.10
C ARG A 289 22.24 14.50 -6.50
N SER A 290 22.07 13.58 -7.43
CA SER A 290 22.52 13.72 -8.82
C SER A 290 21.85 14.90 -9.56
N ASP A 291 20.62 15.28 -9.13
CA ASP A 291 19.87 16.42 -9.67
C ASP A 291 20.21 17.76 -8.96
N GLY A 292 21.15 17.77 -8.02
CA GLY A 292 21.55 18.94 -7.25
C GLY A 292 20.54 19.45 -6.23
N LYS A 293 19.39 18.79 -6.08
CA LYS A 293 18.31 19.17 -5.14
C LYS A 293 18.58 18.64 -3.74
N LEU A 294 17.91 19.24 -2.74
CA LEU A 294 18.04 18.89 -1.33
C LEU A 294 16.78 18.21 -0.83
N ASP A 295 16.91 16.94 -0.49
CA ASP A 295 15.91 16.16 0.20
C ASP A 295 16.12 16.28 1.72
N TRP A 296 15.64 17.38 2.30
CA TRP A 296 15.84 17.69 3.70
C TRP A 296 14.86 16.99 4.63
N PHE A 297 13.66 16.65 4.10
CA PHE A 297 12.58 16.11 4.90
C PHE A 297 12.35 14.62 4.63
N HIS A 298 12.37 14.22 3.38
CA HIS A 298 12.07 12.85 2.94
C HIS A 298 10.75 12.35 3.48
N GLN A 299 9.67 12.93 2.99
CA GLN A 299 8.31 12.60 3.39
C GLN A 299 7.93 11.19 2.89
N ASN A 300 7.99 10.19 3.77
CA ASN A 300 7.82 8.80 3.36
C ASN A 300 6.44 8.20 3.63
N SER A 301 5.59 8.85 4.43
CA SER A 301 4.21 8.43 4.62
C SER A 301 3.32 9.57 5.09
N ILE A 302 2.05 9.47 4.72
CA ILE A 302 0.95 10.28 5.21
C ILE A 302 -0.19 9.37 5.63
N ASP A 303 -0.90 9.73 6.71
CA ASP A 303 -2.12 9.06 7.12
C ASP A 303 -3.14 10.08 7.62
N TYR A 304 -4.43 9.74 7.58
CA TYR A 304 -5.51 10.64 7.94
C TYR A 304 -6.25 10.14 9.17
N ASP A 305 -6.26 10.97 10.21
CA ASP A 305 -7.05 10.73 11.41
C ASP A 305 -8.47 11.28 11.22
N THR A 306 -9.41 10.36 10.99
CA THR A 306 -10.83 10.71 10.78
C THR A 306 -11.52 11.20 12.04
N SER A 307 -10.93 11.00 13.20
CA SER A 307 -11.55 11.37 14.49
C SER A 307 -11.45 12.86 14.79
N ASP A 308 -10.50 13.58 14.17
CA ASP A 308 -10.26 15.00 14.44
C ASP A 308 -9.80 15.81 13.22
N ASP A 309 -10.06 15.31 12.01
CA ASP A 309 -9.73 15.94 10.73
C ASP A 309 -8.26 16.38 10.64
N SER A 310 -7.36 15.46 10.92
CA SER A 310 -5.92 15.71 10.94
C SER A 310 -5.15 14.75 10.04
N ILE A 311 -3.92 15.12 9.69
CA ILE A 311 -2.98 14.25 8.98
C ILE A 311 -1.74 14.00 9.81
N VAL A 312 -1.23 12.78 9.76
CA VAL A 312 0.06 12.39 10.34
C VAL A 312 1.06 12.21 9.21
N ILE A 313 2.27 12.75 9.39
CA ILE A 313 3.32 12.78 8.39
C ILE A 313 4.60 12.24 9.01
N SER A 314 5.30 11.35 8.31
CA SER A 314 6.61 10.85 8.72
C SER A 314 7.71 11.40 7.84
N SER A 315 8.78 11.91 8.47
CA SER A 315 10.00 12.39 7.85
C SER A 315 11.18 11.51 8.24
N ARG A 316 11.77 10.81 7.26
CA ARG A 316 13.00 10.04 7.47
C ARG A 316 14.17 10.93 7.87
N ASN A 317 14.41 12.00 7.09
CA ASN A 317 15.64 12.79 7.20
C ASN A 317 15.66 13.73 8.41
N GLN A 318 14.50 14.02 9.02
CA GLN A 318 14.42 14.77 10.27
C GLN A 318 14.23 13.89 11.51
N ASP A 319 14.13 12.56 11.34
CA ASP A 319 13.74 11.64 12.44
C ASP A 319 12.50 12.17 13.18
N LEU A 320 11.48 12.55 12.41
CA LEU A 320 10.31 13.29 12.88
C LEU A 320 9.01 12.64 12.41
N VAL A 321 8.06 12.47 13.32
CA VAL A 321 6.65 12.28 12.99
C VAL A 321 5.87 13.48 13.50
N MET A 322 4.92 14.00 12.72
CA MET A 322 4.14 15.17 13.10
C MET A 322 2.67 15.01 12.73
N LYS A 323 1.80 15.67 13.48
CA LYS A 323 0.37 15.76 13.19
C LYS A 323 -0.03 17.19 12.88
N LEU A 324 -0.81 17.37 11.83
CA LEU A 324 -1.35 18.65 11.39
C LEU A 324 -2.88 18.61 11.40
N ASP A 325 -3.51 19.65 11.90
CA ASP A 325 -4.91 19.96 11.57
C ASP A 325 -5.03 20.14 10.05
N TYR A 326 -5.90 19.37 9.42
CA TYR A 326 -5.95 19.32 7.95
C TYR A 326 -6.48 20.64 7.36
N LYS A 327 -7.46 21.26 7.99
CA LYS A 327 -8.09 22.49 7.51
C LYS A 327 -7.15 23.69 7.60
N THR A 328 -6.51 23.88 8.76
CA THR A 328 -5.71 25.06 9.07
C THR A 328 -4.22 24.88 8.81
N SER A 329 -3.75 23.64 8.60
CA SER A 329 -2.33 23.24 8.55
C SER A 329 -1.54 23.59 9.82
N LYS A 330 -2.20 23.81 10.96
CA LYS A 330 -1.54 24.03 12.24
C LYS A 330 -0.99 22.72 12.80
N ILE A 331 0.24 22.76 13.29
CA ILE A 331 0.86 21.59 13.93
C ILE A 331 0.17 21.33 15.27
N LYS A 332 -0.33 20.13 15.47
CA LYS A 332 -0.95 19.64 16.71
C LYS A 332 0.09 19.07 17.66
N TRP A 333 1.02 18.27 17.15
CA TRP A 333 2.14 17.73 17.91
C TRP A 333 3.33 17.32 17.00
N LEU A 334 4.49 17.15 17.64
CA LEU A 334 5.75 16.71 17.04
C LEU A 334 6.33 15.56 17.88
N PHE A 335 6.64 14.43 17.25
CA PHE A 335 7.37 13.32 17.84
C PHE A 335 8.79 13.28 17.25
N SER A 336 9.76 13.70 18.04
CA SER A 336 11.15 13.86 17.58
C SER A 336 12.12 13.62 18.74
N SER A 337 13.22 12.95 18.47
CA SER A 337 14.32 12.77 19.43
C SER A 337 15.22 14.01 19.55
N LYS A 338 15.02 15.04 18.74
CA LYS A 338 15.73 16.32 18.86
C LYS A 338 15.38 17.00 20.18
N SER A 339 16.40 17.32 20.97
CA SER A 339 16.23 18.00 22.26
C SER A 339 15.35 19.25 22.16
N ALA A 340 14.44 19.44 23.11
CA ALA A 340 13.53 20.59 23.15
C ALA A 340 14.27 21.93 23.12
N SER A 341 15.47 22.02 23.71
CA SER A 341 16.30 23.23 23.70
C SER A 341 16.73 23.66 22.28
N LYS A 342 16.83 22.70 21.34
CA LYS A 342 17.18 22.94 19.94
C LYS A 342 15.99 23.35 19.05
N TRP A 343 14.78 23.40 19.62
CA TRP A 343 13.58 23.87 18.93
C TRP A 343 13.28 25.32 19.32
N PRO A 344 12.83 26.20 18.39
CA PRO A 344 12.32 27.52 18.73
C PRO A 344 11.16 27.43 19.73
N LEU A 345 11.00 28.42 20.60
CA LEU A 345 10.05 28.40 21.71
C LEU A 345 8.63 28.00 21.31
N LYS A 346 8.13 28.51 20.17
CA LYS A 346 6.78 28.23 19.69
C LYS A 346 6.51 26.74 19.40
N TYR A 347 7.56 25.95 19.10
CA TYR A 347 7.42 24.52 18.80
C TYR A 347 7.61 23.63 20.05
N ARG A 348 8.28 24.11 21.09
CA ARG A 348 8.60 23.29 22.30
C ARG A 348 7.37 22.73 22.98
N LYS A 349 6.28 23.49 23.01
CA LYS A 349 4.99 23.06 23.60
C LYS A 349 4.25 22.00 22.77
N LEU A 350 4.67 21.78 21.53
CA LEU A 350 4.10 20.80 20.60
C LEU A 350 4.84 19.45 20.66
N LEU A 351 5.99 19.40 21.31
CA LEU A 351 6.80 18.18 21.41
C LEU A 351 6.12 17.18 22.34
N LEU A 352 5.94 15.94 21.86
CA LEU A 352 5.54 14.82 22.68
C LEU A 352 6.68 14.44 23.63
N LYS A 353 6.34 14.22 24.90
CA LYS A 353 7.27 13.80 25.94
C LYS A 353 7.10 12.31 26.20
N ALA A 354 8.19 11.58 26.36
CA ALA A 354 8.14 10.20 26.79
C ALA A 354 7.42 10.09 28.16
N ALA A 355 6.40 9.24 28.21
CA ALA A 355 5.61 9.03 29.42
C ALA A 355 6.37 8.19 30.47
N ASP A 356 7.37 7.43 30.02
CA ASP A 356 8.21 6.58 30.88
C ASP A 356 9.63 6.41 30.29
N SER A 357 10.53 5.83 31.07
CA SER A 357 11.92 5.58 30.67
C SER A 357 12.08 4.46 29.64
N GLN A 358 11.04 3.65 29.38
CA GLN A 358 11.04 2.57 28.39
C GLN A 358 10.66 3.07 26.99
N THR A 359 10.09 4.26 26.91
CA THR A 359 9.69 4.88 25.66
C THR A 359 10.91 5.46 24.94
N THR A 360 11.28 4.84 23.83
CA THR A 360 12.38 5.27 22.97
C THR A 360 11.85 6.01 21.75
N PHE A 361 12.61 6.99 21.28
CA PHE A 361 12.34 7.71 20.05
C PHE A 361 12.88 6.93 18.85
N THR A 362 12.42 7.28 17.66
CA THR A 362 12.74 6.60 16.41
C THR A 362 13.89 7.27 15.67
N GLY A 363 14.46 6.57 14.69
CA GLY A 363 15.47 7.08 13.77
C GLY A 363 15.21 6.57 12.36
N GLY A 364 15.08 7.49 11.38
CA GLY A 364 14.85 7.17 9.98
C GLY A 364 13.56 6.39 9.70
N GLN A 365 12.55 6.50 10.57
CA GLN A 365 11.33 5.70 10.55
C GLN A 365 10.52 5.85 9.26
N HIS A 366 9.71 4.81 8.96
CA HIS A 366 8.85 4.74 7.78
C HIS A 366 7.42 4.33 8.13
N ALA A 367 6.51 4.62 7.21
CA ALA A 367 5.17 4.06 7.12
C ALA A 367 4.30 4.29 8.38
N ALA A 368 4.39 5.48 8.98
CA ALA A 368 3.57 5.86 10.14
C ALA A 368 2.08 5.86 9.80
N THR A 369 1.28 5.24 10.68
CA THR A 369 -0.18 5.21 10.62
C THR A 369 -0.78 5.54 11.98
N ILE A 370 -1.94 6.19 11.99
CA ILE A 370 -2.64 6.64 13.19
C ILE A 370 -3.99 5.92 13.35
N TRP A 371 -4.31 5.49 14.56
CA TRP A 371 -5.51 4.72 14.85
C TRP A 371 -6.22 5.29 16.08
N PRO A 372 -7.56 5.38 16.06
CA PRO A 372 -8.33 5.72 17.26
C PRO A 372 -8.20 4.61 18.29
N THR A 373 -8.29 4.97 19.58
CA THR A 373 -8.26 4.03 20.71
C THR A 373 -9.63 3.80 21.35
N GLY A 374 -10.60 4.61 21.04
CA GLY A 374 -11.88 4.72 21.74
C GLY A 374 -11.96 5.91 22.69
N GLU A 375 -10.81 6.41 23.17
CA GLU A 375 -10.71 7.64 23.96
C GLU A 375 -10.42 8.83 23.04
N ALA A 376 -11.08 9.96 23.25
CA ALA A 376 -11.03 11.11 22.33
C ALA A 376 -9.62 11.67 22.15
N ASP A 377 -8.88 11.82 23.27
CA ASP A 377 -7.55 12.43 23.28
C ASP A 377 -6.41 11.42 23.14
N GLN A 378 -6.75 10.12 23.03
CA GLN A 378 -5.74 9.09 22.87
C GLN A 378 -5.72 8.52 21.46
N LYS A 379 -4.50 8.35 20.92
CA LYS A 379 -4.27 7.78 19.58
C LYS A 379 -3.19 6.72 19.64
N GLN A 380 -3.35 5.68 18.84
CA GLN A 380 -2.30 4.69 18.62
C GLN A 380 -1.53 5.07 17.36
N LEU A 381 -0.24 5.32 17.50
CA LEU A 381 0.69 5.50 16.38
C LEU A 381 1.42 4.18 16.13
N VAL A 382 1.36 3.68 14.90
CA VAL A 382 2.08 2.47 14.46
C VAL A 382 3.03 2.85 13.34
N LEU A 383 4.27 2.41 13.42
CA LEU A 383 5.28 2.69 12.39
C LEU A 383 6.39 1.62 12.36
N PHE A 384 7.24 1.69 11.36
CA PHE A 384 8.48 0.93 11.28
C PHE A 384 9.64 1.84 11.67
N ASN A 385 10.33 1.50 12.77
CA ASN A 385 11.53 2.18 13.22
C ASN A 385 12.75 1.52 12.57
N ASN A 386 13.30 2.14 11.55
CA ASN A 386 14.56 1.68 10.94
C ASN A 386 15.71 1.72 11.95
N ASN A 387 15.57 2.56 12.99
CA ASN A 387 16.60 2.80 13.99
C ASN A 387 17.94 3.17 13.34
N MET A 388 17.84 4.01 12.33
CA MET A 388 18.96 4.61 11.60
C MET A 388 18.86 6.13 11.77
N ALA A 389 19.56 6.65 12.76
CA ALA A 389 19.54 8.08 13.08
C ALA A 389 20.12 8.89 11.92
N VAL A 390 19.32 9.77 11.32
CA VAL A 390 19.74 10.64 10.23
C VAL A 390 20.16 12.01 10.76
N SER A 391 19.24 12.76 11.34
CA SER A 391 19.54 14.11 11.89
C SER A 391 19.48 14.16 13.40
N ASN A 392 18.51 13.46 14.00
CA ASN A 392 18.17 13.61 15.42
C ASN A 392 17.85 12.28 16.11
N GLY A 393 17.98 11.15 15.46
CA GLY A 393 17.71 9.83 16.03
C GLY A 393 18.70 9.44 17.14
N ASP A 394 18.38 8.40 17.90
CA ASP A 394 19.24 7.88 18.97
C ASP A 394 20.53 7.27 18.39
N GLN A 395 21.64 7.95 18.59
CA GLN A 395 22.96 7.51 18.11
C GLN A 395 23.47 6.25 18.85
N LYS A 396 23.01 5.99 20.07
CA LYS A 396 23.50 4.84 20.86
C LYS A 396 23.01 3.51 20.30
N THR A 397 21.81 3.47 19.75
CA THR A 397 21.20 2.26 19.20
C THR A 397 21.17 2.23 17.67
N SER A 398 21.49 3.36 17.02
CA SER A 398 21.50 3.51 15.56
C SER A 398 22.29 2.40 14.87
N GLY A 399 21.69 1.80 13.85
CA GLY A 399 22.30 0.74 13.04
C GLY A 399 22.41 -0.63 13.71
N LYS A 400 21.83 -0.83 14.90
CA LYS A 400 21.93 -2.11 15.64
C LYS A 400 20.78 -3.07 15.38
N TYR A 401 19.58 -2.56 15.14
CA TYR A 401 18.35 -3.33 14.87
C TYR A 401 17.32 -2.42 14.23
N SER A 402 16.30 -3.01 13.62
CA SER A 402 15.05 -2.34 13.25
C SER A 402 13.88 -3.01 13.95
N GLU A 403 12.76 -2.28 14.10
CA GLU A 403 11.58 -2.81 14.81
C GLU A 403 10.27 -2.27 14.25
N GLY A 404 9.25 -3.12 14.19
CA GLY A 404 7.87 -2.65 14.17
C GLY A 404 7.52 -2.14 15.56
N VAL A 405 6.87 -0.97 15.66
CA VAL A 405 6.60 -0.36 16.96
C VAL A 405 5.21 0.30 17.00
N SER A 406 4.57 0.22 18.16
CA SER A 406 3.33 0.88 18.48
C SER A 406 3.49 1.78 19.69
N TYR A 407 2.94 2.98 19.59
CA TYR A 407 2.91 3.97 20.67
C TYR A 407 1.47 4.36 20.99
N LEU A 408 1.21 4.67 22.25
CA LEU A 408 0.03 5.38 22.70
C LEU A 408 0.40 6.86 22.88
N ILE A 409 -0.31 7.74 22.22
CA ILE A 409 -0.17 9.20 22.34
C ILE A 409 -1.35 9.72 23.13
N ASP A 410 -1.09 10.53 24.16
CA ASP A 410 -2.06 11.40 24.80
C ASP A 410 -1.89 12.81 24.20
N GLU A 411 -2.90 13.25 23.43
CA GLU A 411 -2.85 14.51 22.71
C GLU A 411 -3.14 15.72 23.62
N GLN A 412 -3.82 15.51 24.77
CA GLN A 412 -4.06 16.54 25.75
C GLN A 412 -2.78 16.86 26.53
N ASP A 413 -2.16 15.84 27.11
CA ASP A 413 -0.96 15.97 27.96
C ASP A 413 0.35 16.07 27.14
N LYS A 414 0.28 15.89 25.84
CA LYS A 414 1.43 15.82 24.92
C LYS A 414 2.44 14.77 25.37
N THR A 415 1.96 13.59 25.72
CA THR A 415 2.82 12.46 26.08
C THR A 415 2.72 11.33 25.07
N ILE A 416 3.77 10.50 25.02
CA ILE A 416 3.84 9.32 24.18
C ILE A 416 4.45 8.16 24.96
N LYS A 417 3.83 6.98 24.84
CA LYS A 417 4.27 5.75 25.51
C LYS A 417 4.42 4.62 24.50
N LYS A 418 5.58 3.96 24.48
CA LYS A 418 5.75 2.75 23.69
C LYS A 418 4.96 1.60 24.30
N THR A 419 4.00 1.05 23.55
CA THR A 419 3.10 -0.01 24.03
C THR A 419 3.47 -1.39 23.52
N TRP A 420 4.16 -1.44 22.38
CA TRP A 420 4.60 -2.70 21.79
C TRP A 420 5.77 -2.47 20.83
N SER A 421 6.64 -3.47 20.71
CA SER A 421 7.61 -3.55 19.61
C SER A 421 8.04 -4.98 19.34
N TYR A 422 8.47 -5.22 18.08
CA TYR A 422 9.04 -6.48 17.62
C TYR A 422 10.19 -6.22 16.65
N GLY A 423 11.31 -6.89 16.83
CA GLY A 423 12.48 -6.82 15.95
C GLY A 423 13.81 -6.55 16.67
N LYS A 424 13.80 -5.87 17.82
CA LYS A 424 15.02 -5.51 18.55
C LYS A 424 15.92 -6.72 18.84
N THR A 425 15.35 -7.85 19.25
CA THR A 425 16.10 -9.08 19.56
C THR A 425 16.65 -9.80 18.33
N LEU A 426 16.18 -9.46 17.15
CA LEU A 426 16.68 -10.00 15.87
C LEU A 426 18.01 -9.34 15.46
N GLY A 427 18.37 -8.23 16.10
CA GLY A 427 19.64 -7.54 15.88
C GLY A 427 19.83 -7.16 14.41
N LYS A 428 21.05 -7.36 13.90
CA LYS A 428 21.41 -7.02 12.53
C LYS A 428 20.84 -7.98 11.48
N THR A 429 20.36 -9.14 11.84
CA THR A 429 19.79 -10.11 10.89
C THR A 429 18.59 -9.53 10.13
N ASN A 430 17.77 -8.71 10.83
CA ASN A 430 16.61 -8.04 10.24
C ASN A 430 16.76 -6.51 10.26
N PHE A 431 17.99 -6.01 10.26
CA PHE A 431 18.25 -4.58 10.20
C PHE A 431 17.93 -4.04 8.80
N SER A 432 17.04 -3.07 8.75
CA SER A 432 16.60 -2.37 7.54
C SER A 432 17.06 -0.92 7.63
N GLU A 433 18.11 -0.58 6.91
CA GLU A 433 18.68 0.78 6.92
C GLU A 433 17.69 1.83 6.38
N VAL A 434 16.87 1.42 5.40
CA VAL A 434 15.87 2.25 4.72
C VAL A 434 14.61 1.44 4.48
N ILE A 435 13.49 2.13 4.18
CA ILE A 435 12.20 1.52 3.80
C ILE A 435 11.61 0.55 4.86
N GLY A 436 10.68 -0.31 4.48
CA GLY A 436 9.97 -1.19 5.39
C GLY A 436 8.65 -0.61 5.89
N CYS A 437 7.84 -1.43 6.54
CA CYS A 437 6.58 -0.99 7.12
C CYS A 437 6.12 -1.88 8.27
N THR A 438 5.23 -1.32 9.10
CA THR A 438 4.43 -2.06 10.09
C THR A 438 2.97 -1.74 9.87
N ARG A 439 2.13 -2.78 9.70
CA ARG A 439 0.69 -2.64 9.45
C ARG A 439 -0.10 -3.37 10.51
N LYS A 440 -1.01 -2.67 11.16
CA LYS A 440 -2.00 -3.29 12.04
C LYS A 440 -3.03 -4.03 11.18
N LEU A 441 -3.23 -5.31 11.47
CA LEU A 441 -4.16 -6.17 10.74
C LEU A 441 -5.52 -6.26 11.45
N THR A 442 -6.53 -6.75 10.74
CA THR A 442 -7.93 -6.80 11.23
C THR A 442 -8.14 -7.71 12.43
N ASN A 443 -7.30 -8.73 12.62
CA ASN A 443 -7.32 -9.60 13.80
C ASN A 443 -6.50 -9.05 14.98
N GLY A 444 -5.89 -7.87 14.84
CA GLY A 444 -5.04 -7.23 15.84
C GLY A 444 -3.55 -7.57 15.74
N ASN A 445 -3.16 -8.50 14.87
CA ASN A 445 -1.75 -8.79 14.59
C ASN A 445 -1.08 -7.61 13.85
N TYR A 446 0.24 -7.65 13.80
CA TYR A 446 1.04 -6.72 13.00
C TYR A 446 1.75 -7.46 11.89
N LEU A 447 1.62 -6.96 10.65
CA LEU A 447 2.45 -7.35 9.51
C LEU A 447 3.64 -6.40 9.44
N ILE A 448 4.85 -6.95 9.49
CA ILE A 448 6.09 -6.18 9.46
C ILE A 448 6.90 -6.60 8.24
N ASP A 449 7.40 -5.63 7.53
CA ASP A 449 8.33 -5.81 6.42
C ASP A 449 9.70 -5.28 6.84
N PHE A 450 10.60 -6.20 7.15
CA PHE A 450 12.02 -5.92 7.33
C PHE A 450 12.69 -6.03 5.95
N ASP A 451 12.64 -4.95 5.22
CA ASP A 451 13.19 -4.90 3.89
C ASP A 451 14.61 -4.34 3.83
N PHE A 452 15.20 -4.37 2.65
CA PHE A 452 16.56 -3.89 2.41
C PHE A 452 17.64 -4.55 3.29
N ASN A 453 17.41 -5.76 3.77
CA ASN A 453 18.44 -6.51 4.50
C ASN A 453 19.56 -6.95 3.54
N ASP A 454 20.77 -7.06 4.05
CA ASP A 454 21.97 -7.38 3.28
C ASP A 454 22.06 -6.51 2.00
N GLN A 455 21.96 -5.18 2.17
CA GLN A 455 22.04 -4.20 1.06
C GLN A 455 20.99 -4.41 -0.04
N GLY A 456 19.77 -4.79 0.36
CA GLY A 456 18.64 -4.96 -0.55
C GLY A 456 18.57 -6.33 -1.24
N LYS A 457 19.27 -7.35 -0.74
CA LYS A 457 19.23 -8.71 -1.29
C LYS A 457 18.17 -9.59 -0.65
N ILE A 458 17.70 -9.24 0.53
CA ILE A 458 16.76 -10.02 1.32
C ILE A 458 15.69 -9.11 1.91
N SER A 459 14.44 -9.59 1.89
CA SER A 459 13.32 -9.02 2.65
C SER A 459 12.71 -10.11 3.52
N HIS A 460 12.40 -9.78 4.77
CA HIS A 460 11.68 -10.65 5.71
C HIS A 460 10.32 -10.05 6.03
N ILE A 461 9.26 -10.73 5.64
CA ILE A 461 7.89 -10.34 5.93
C ILE A 461 7.34 -11.24 7.01
N VAL A 462 7.01 -10.67 8.16
CA VAL A 462 6.51 -11.42 9.31
C VAL A 462 5.14 -10.90 9.75
N GLU A 463 4.25 -11.79 10.17
CA GLU A 463 3.06 -11.44 10.92
C GLU A 463 3.24 -11.87 12.36
N VAL A 464 3.06 -10.94 13.29
CA VAL A 464 3.32 -11.13 14.73
C VAL A 464 2.02 -10.95 15.52
N ASP A 465 1.71 -11.88 16.40
CA ASP A 465 0.68 -11.72 17.43
C ASP A 465 1.24 -10.82 18.57
N PRO A 466 0.71 -9.63 18.79
CA PRO A 466 1.25 -8.71 19.81
C PRO A 466 1.06 -9.18 21.25
N LYS A 467 0.12 -10.09 21.50
CA LYS A 467 -0.15 -10.60 22.86
C LYS A 467 0.93 -11.58 23.32
N THR A 468 1.41 -12.40 22.40
CA THR A 468 2.43 -13.41 22.69
C THR A 468 3.82 -13.02 22.20
N ASN A 469 3.90 -11.99 21.38
CA ASN A 469 5.08 -11.52 20.66
C ASN A 469 5.72 -12.62 19.78
N LYS A 470 4.89 -13.56 19.27
CA LYS A 470 5.33 -14.66 18.41
C LYS A 470 4.93 -14.42 16.95
N GLU A 471 5.83 -14.80 16.06
CA GLU A 471 5.49 -14.88 14.64
C GLU A 471 4.43 -15.95 14.40
N VAL A 472 3.41 -15.62 13.62
CA VAL A 472 2.42 -16.55 13.06
C VAL A 472 2.65 -16.77 11.56
N TYR A 473 3.37 -15.87 10.92
CA TYR A 473 3.82 -15.96 9.53
C TYR A 473 5.25 -15.45 9.39
N ASN A 474 6.05 -16.13 8.56
CA ASN A 474 7.39 -15.69 8.22
C ASN A 474 7.71 -16.09 6.78
N LEU A 475 7.83 -15.10 5.91
CA LEU A 475 8.20 -15.21 4.50
C LEU A 475 9.55 -14.54 4.28
N THR A 476 10.49 -15.27 3.72
CA THR A 476 11.75 -14.71 3.20
C THR A 476 11.65 -14.56 1.69
N PHE A 477 11.98 -13.38 1.20
CA PHE A 477 11.99 -13.03 -0.21
C PHE A 477 13.42 -12.67 -0.65
N THR A 478 13.93 -13.37 -1.67
CA THR A 478 15.31 -13.22 -2.18
C THR A 478 15.36 -13.38 -3.70
N ASN A 479 16.54 -13.37 -4.27
CA ASN A 479 16.81 -13.52 -5.71
C ASN A 479 16.14 -12.41 -6.54
N PHE A 480 16.37 -11.18 -6.12
CA PHE A 480 16.00 -10.02 -6.93
C PHE A 480 16.86 -9.98 -8.21
N THR A 481 16.23 -9.96 -9.37
CA THR A 481 16.93 -9.91 -10.68
C THR A 481 17.67 -8.60 -10.93
N THR A 482 17.32 -7.58 -10.18
CA THR A 482 17.92 -6.24 -10.11
C THR A 482 17.72 -5.74 -8.68
N ILE A 483 18.13 -4.52 -8.34
CA ILE A 483 17.76 -3.88 -7.08
C ILE A 483 16.22 -3.87 -6.99
N GLY A 484 15.64 -4.87 -6.34
CA GLY A 484 14.21 -5.15 -6.43
C GLY A 484 13.65 -5.59 -5.10
N TYR A 485 13.89 -4.78 -4.07
CA TYR A 485 13.37 -4.95 -2.73
C TYR A 485 11.84 -4.78 -2.67
N ALA A 486 11.21 -5.29 -1.62
CA ALA A 486 9.82 -5.02 -1.30
C ALA A 486 9.73 -3.72 -0.51
N TYR A 487 9.49 -2.60 -1.17
CA TYR A 487 9.37 -1.28 -0.50
C TYR A 487 8.36 -1.30 0.65
N ARG A 488 7.27 -2.06 0.49
CA ARG A 488 6.25 -2.32 1.53
C ARG A 488 5.62 -3.69 1.34
N ALA A 489 5.22 -4.31 2.44
CA ALA A 489 4.30 -5.43 2.45
C ALA A 489 2.93 -4.99 2.96
N GLU A 490 1.87 -5.36 2.23
CA GLU A 490 0.49 -5.02 2.56
C GLU A 490 -0.37 -6.30 2.61
N ARG A 491 -1.45 -6.29 3.41
CA ARG A 491 -2.40 -7.40 3.46
C ARG A 491 -3.77 -6.91 3.04
N PHE A 492 -4.23 -7.34 1.85
CA PHE A 492 -5.53 -6.96 1.31
C PHE A 492 -6.34 -8.16 0.90
N SER A 493 -7.68 -8.03 1.02
CA SER A 493 -8.60 -8.92 0.34
C SER A 493 -8.67 -8.60 -1.15
N LEU A 494 -8.60 -9.62 -2.00
CA LEU A 494 -8.86 -9.48 -3.44
C LEU A 494 -10.30 -9.06 -3.73
N TYR A 495 -11.23 -9.40 -2.83
CA TYR A 495 -12.65 -9.07 -2.93
C TYR A 495 -13.05 -8.13 -1.80
N SER A 496 -13.16 -6.84 -2.11
CA SER A 496 -13.66 -5.85 -1.18
C SER A 496 -15.18 -5.99 -1.02
N GLN A 497 -15.67 -5.82 0.21
CA GLN A 497 -17.11 -5.76 0.46
C GLN A 497 -17.78 -4.55 -0.20
N ASN A 498 -17.01 -3.50 -0.49
CA ASN A 498 -17.50 -2.23 -1.05
C ASN A 498 -17.38 -2.15 -2.57
N TYR A 499 -16.85 -3.19 -3.20
CA TYR A 499 -16.67 -3.23 -4.65
C TYR A 499 -17.33 -4.45 -5.26
N GLN A 500 -18.09 -4.24 -6.31
CA GLN A 500 -18.62 -5.26 -7.20
C GLN A 500 -18.26 -4.86 -8.63
N PHE A 501 -17.58 -5.76 -9.34
CA PHE A 501 -17.28 -5.53 -10.75
C PHE A 501 -18.56 -5.45 -11.57
N LYS A 502 -18.67 -4.43 -12.43
CA LYS A 502 -19.75 -4.23 -13.39
C LYS A 502 -19.15 -3.84 -14.75
N LEU A 503 -19.68 -4.36 -15.84
CA LEU A 503 -19.31 -3.99 -17.21
C LEU A 503 -19.80 -2.59 -17.60
#